data_f752505c7ac17d7f7838e8b9983cdc64
#
_entry.id   f752505c7ac17d7f7838e8b9983cdc64
#
_cell.length_a   1.000
_cell.length_b   1.000
_cell.length_c   1.000
_cell.angle_alpha   90.00
_cell.angle_beta   90.00
_cell.angle_gamma   90.00
#
_symmetry.space_group_name_H-M   'P 1'
#
loop_
_entity.id
_entity.type
_entity.pdbx_description
1 polymer ?
#
loop_
_entity_poly.entity_id
_entity_poly.type
_entity_poly.pdbx_seq_one_letter_code
_entity_poly.pdbx_strand_id
1 'polypeptide(L)'
;MASSLIASQPAAPSPSQSAAVPAPAPLVVGDGRNVRLISLGGAATDGLLTRVAANIGGAVAAVEKFWGTDWERDIVVIATDSQTQFVAQAGLAPAGNWNDIAAVSVADDVDFEHHHASGQRIVFAPGAAAMSDSSLRIVLTHELFHLAARADTALDAPRWLLEGVADFVARAQTPLPSEAAADTALPTDADLDVAGPARARGYDRAWWFARFVADSYGVVALRRLYVEACGPGHGDFAIAVRRALGTDIAGLRARWAQWLTG
;
A
#
# COMPACT_ATOMS: atom_id res chain seq x y z
N MET A 1 27.40 -80.12 -0.58
CA MET A 1 26.29 -79.67 0.22
C MET A 1 26.69 -78.37 0.92
N ALA A 2 26.22 -77.20 0.41
CA ALA A 2 26.56 -75.90 0.95
C ALA A 2 25.32 -75.34 1.68
N SER A 3 25.43 -75.14 3.04
CA SER A 3 24.42 -74.55 3.86
C SER A 3 24.58 -73.02 3.80
N SER A 4 23.53 -72.31 3.32
CA SER A 4 23.44 -70.85 3.37
C SER A 4 22.88 -70.43 4.75
N LEU A 5 23.66 -69.62 5.48
CA LEU A 5 23.23 -68.91 6.63
C LEU A 5 22.68 -67.55 6.24
N ILE A 6 21.40 -67.29 6.45
CA ILE A 6 20.77 -65.99 6.29
C ILE A 6 20.99 -65.19 7.56
N ALA A 7 21.80 -64.13 7.50
CA ALA A 7 21.94 -63.17 8.62
C ALA A 7 20.81 -62.16 8.58
N SER A 8 20.00 -62.11 9.63
CA SER A 8 19.00 -61.08 9.85
C SER A 8 19.67 -59.74 10.20
N GLN A 9 19.46 -58.72 9.39
CA GLN A 9 19.88 -57.34 9.70
C GLN A 9 18.89 -56.75 10.74
N PRO A 10 19.38 -55.98 11.72
CA PRO A 10 18.50 -55.24 12.62
C PRO A 10 17.85 -54.06 11.88
N ALA A 11 16.54 -53.86 12.12
CA ALA A 11 15.76 -52.77 11.57
C ALA A 11 16.32 -51.41 12.03
N ALA A 12 16.53 -50.50 11.06
CA ALA A 12 16.89 -49.11 11.35
C ALA A 12 15.80 -48.40 12.16
N PRO A 13 16.14 -47.50 13.09
CA PRO A 13 15.15 -46.77 13.87
C PRO A 13 14.39 -45.81 12.92
N SER A 14 13.07 -45.83 13.03
CA SER A 14 12.19 -44.89 12.31
C SER A 14 12.54 -43.45 12.69
N PRO A 15 12.54 -42.51 11.73
CA PRO A 15 12.79 -41.10 12.03
C PRO A 15 11.69 -40.61 12.99
N SER A 16 12.09 -40.06 14.12
CA SER A 16 11.19 -39.37 15.06
C SER A 16 10.47 -38.26 14.28
N GLN A 17 9.15 -38.34 14.21
CA GLN A 17 8.34 -37.25 13.74
C GLN A 17 8.54 -36.06 14.69
N SER A 18 9.32 -35.07 14.22
CA SER A 18 9.37 -33.77 14.87
C SER A 18 7.96 -33.23 14.90
N ALA A 19 7.39 -33.02 16.09
CA ALA A 19 6.09 -32.42 16.25
C ALA A 19 6.13 -31.06 15.54
N ALA A 20 5.36 -30.90 14.46
CA ALA A 20 5.22 -29.62 13.77
C ALA A 20 4.70 -28.61 14.80
N VAL A 21 5.47 -27.57 15.05
CA VAL A 21 5.01 -26.42 15.85
C VAL A 21 3.74 -25.92 15.17
N PRO A 22 2.59 -25.85 15.87
CA PRO A 22 1.36 -25.40 15.26
C PRO A 22 1.60 -23.99 14.71
N ALA A 23 1.25 -23.78 13.44
CA ALA A 23 1.32 -22.45 12.83
C ALA A 23 0.50 -21.48 13.70
N PRO A 24 1.00 -20.29 14.01
CA PRO A 24 0.26 -19.33 14.80
C PRO A 24 -1.10 -19.09 14.13
N ALA A 25 -2.16 -18.99 14.96
CA ALA A 25 -3.50 -18.72 14.47
C ALA A 25 -3.49 -17.43 13.61
N PRO A 26 -4.18 -17.40 12.47
CA PRO A 26 -4.21 -16.22 11.62
C PRO A 26 -4.81 -15.04 12.40
N LEU A 27 -4.20 -13.87 12.26
CA LEU A 27 -4.76 -12.64 12.77
C LEU A 27 -5.95 -12.25 11.89
N VAL A 28 -7.14 -12.15 12.48
CA VAL A 28 -8.36 -11.75 11.75
C VAL A 28 -8.73 -10.32 12.13
N VAL A 29 -9.00 -9.46 11.17
CA VAL A 29 -9.30 -8.05 11.37
C VAL A 29 -10.49 -7.59 10.49
N GLY A 30 -11.08 -6.44 10.85
CA GLY A 30 -12.15 -5.82 10.07
C GLY A 30 -13.36 -6.75 9.87
N ASP A 31 -13.81 -6.86 8.65
CA ASP A 31 -14.93 -7.70 8.20
C ASP A 31 -14.58 -9.20 8.04
N GLY A 32 -13.54 -9.68 8.71
CA GLY A 32 -13.08 -11.08 8.67
C GLY A 32 -11.89 -11.30 7.72
N ARG A 33 -11.05 -10.30 7.49
CA ARG A 33 -9.83 -10.42 6.69
C ARG A 33 -8.74 -11.16 7.44
N ASN A 34 -8.08 -12.09 6.77
CA ASN A 34 -6.96 -12.85 7.31
C ASN A 34 -5.67 -12.08 7.09
N VAL A 35 -4.91 -11.88 8.16
CA VAL A 35 -3.59 -11.23 8.08
C VAL A 35 -2.50 -12.23 8.35
N ARG A 36 -1.58 -12.36 7.40
CA ARG A 36 -0.37 -13.17 7.53
C ARG A 36 0.85 -12.26 7.65
N LEU A 37 1.54 -12.35 8.77
CA LEU A 37 2.75 -11.59 9.08
C LEU A 37 3.98 -12.48 8.88
N ILE A 38 4.93 -12.05 8.06
CA ILE A 38 6.12 -12.82 7.70
C ILE A 38 7.36 -12.02 8.06
N SER A 39 8.12 -12.49 9.03
CA SER A 39 9.42 -11.93 9.41
C SER A 39 10.53 -12.63 8.63
N LEU A 40 11.35 -11.86 7.94
CA LEU A 40 12.54 -12.37 7.23
C LEU A 40 13.85 -12.00 7.92
N GLY A 41 13.78 -11.59 9.18
CA GLY A 41 14.93 -11.23 10.00
C GLY A 41 14.79 -11.70 11.45
N GLY A 42 15.37 -10.96 12.37
CA GLY A 42 15.34 -11.26 13.79
C GLY A 42 14.46 -10.30 14.60
N ALA A 43 14.87 -9.98 15.81
CA ALA A 43 14.09 -9.22 16.79
C ALA A 43 13.55 -7.87 16.28
N ALA A 44 14.26 -7.19 15.37
CA ALA A 44 13.82 -5.90 14.81
C ALA A 44 12.59 -6.08 13.91
N THR A 45 12.61 -7.07 13.01
CA THR A 45 11.46 -7.40 12.13
C THR A 45 10.29 -7.97 12.90
N ASP A 46 10.55 -8.80 13.93
CA ASP A 46 9.52 -9.35 14.82
C ASP A 46 8.82 -8.23 15.60
N GLY A 47 9.61 -7.27 16.13
CA GLY A 47 9.10 -6.09 16.81
C GLY A 47 8.26 -5.18 15.89
N LEU A 48 8.70 -4.97 14.64
CA LEU A 48 7.94 -4.25 13.63
C LEU A 48 6.59 -4.94 13.37
N LEU A 49 6.58 -6.26 13.13
CA LEU A 49 5.35 -7.01 12.86
C LEU A 49 4.40 -7.06 14.06
N THR A 50 4.92 -7.06 15.29
CA THR A 50 4.10 -6.90 16.50
C THR A 50 3.36 -5.56 16.50
N ARG A 51 4.03 -4.47 16.11
CA ARG A 51 3.42 -3.14 15.98
C ARG A 51 2.43 -3.07 14.80
N VAL A 52 2.74 -3.73 13.68
CA VAL A 52 1.81 -3.89 12.55
C VAL A 52 0.55 -4.61 13.02
N ALA A 53 0.66 -5.74 13.72
CA ALA A 53 -0.48 -6.48 14.25
C ALA A 53 -1.38 -5.62 15.14
N ALA A 54 -0.79 -4.74 15.95
CA ALA A 54 -1.54 -3.84 16.83
C ALA A 54 -2.27 -2.71 16.06
N ASN A 55 -1.83 -2.36 14.85
CA ASN A 55 -2.35 -1.22 14.09
C ASN A 55 -3.20 -1.60 12.88
N ILE A 56 -3.07 -2.84 12.36
CA ILE A 56 -3.66 -3.21 11.06
C ILE A 56 -5.20 -3.20 11.07
N GLY A 57 -5.84 -3.51 12.18
CA GLY A 57 -7.30 -3.42 12.30
C GLY A 57 -7.83 -2.00 12.09
N GLY A 58 -7.13 -0.99 12.65
CA GLY A 58 -7.45 0.41 12.43
C GLY A 58 -7.18 0.86 10.99
N ALA A 59 -6.11 0.36 10.35
CA ALA A 59 -5.80 0.63 8.96
C ALA A 59 -6.85 0.05 8.01
N VAL A 60 -7.29 -1.19 8.23
CA VAL A 60 -8.39 -1.84 7.48
C VAL A 60 -9.66 -0.99 7.61
N ALA A 61 -10.06 -0.60 8.82
CA ALA A 61 -11.26 0.20 9.01
C ALA A 61 -11.20 1.57 8.29
N ALA A 62 -10.03 2.22 8.24
CA ALA A 62 -9.84 3.46 7.50
C ALA A 62 -10.00 3.27 5.99
N VAL A 63 -9.40 2.21 5.44
CA VAL A 63 -9.52 1.84 4.03
C VAL A 63 -10.97 1.48 3.69
N GLU A 64 -11.64 0.63 4.47
CA GLU A 64 -13.03 0.25 4.25
C GLU A 64 -13.99 1.44 4.28
N LYS A 65 -13.76 2.39 5.17
CA LYS A 65 -14.57 3.62 5.28
C LYS A 65 -14.52 4.45 3.99
N PHE A 66 -13.38 4.48 3.31
CA PHE A 66 -13.19 5.24 2.08
C PHE A 66 -13.51 4.41 0.82
N TRP A 67 -12.93 3.21 0.73
CA TRP A 67 -12.97 2.37 -0.47
C TRP A 67 -14.16 1.41 -0.50
N GLY A 68 -14.62 0.96 0.65
CA GLY A 68 -15.60 -0.11 0.81
C GLY A 68 -14.92 -1.44 1.16
N THR A 69 -15.71 -2.52 1.12
CA THR A 69 -15.27 -3.85 1.59
C THR A 69 -14.97 -4.85 0.47
N ASP A 70 -15.21 -4.46 -0.80
CA ASP A 70 -15.03 -5.33 -1.96
C ASP A 70 -13.59 -5.27 -2.48
N TRP A 71 -12.67 -5.95 -1.77
CA TRP A 71 -11.26 -6.11 -2.11
C TRP A 71 -10.69 -7.36 -1.43
N GLU A 72 -9.44 -7.74 -1.75
CA GLU A 72 -8.79 -8.98 -1.30
C GLU A 72 -8.90 -9.18 0.22
N ARG A 73 -9.29 -10.39 0.64
CA ARG A 73 -9.50 -10.74 2.05
C ARG A 73 -8.23 -11.22 2.75
N ASP A 74 -7.27 -11.71 2.00
CA ASP A 74 -5.99 -12.18 2.53
C ASP A 74 -4.94 -11.07 2.42
N ILE A 75 -4.49 -10.57 3.57
CA ILE A 75 -3.49 -9.52 3.67
C ILE A 75 -2.17 -10.15 4.06
N VAL A 76 -1.15 -10.05 3.21
CA VAL A 76 0.20 -10.51 3.50
C VAL A 76 1.09 -9.31 3.79
N VAL A 77 1.76 -9.33 4.95
CA VAL A 77 2.73 -8.29 5.33
C VAL A 77 4.08 -8.96 5.61
N ILE A 78 5.11 -8.49 4.93
CA ILE A 78 6.47 -9.00 5.02
C ILE A 78 7.35 -7.91 5.62
N ALA A 79 8.11 -8.23 6.67
CA ALA A 79 9.16 -7.37 7.21
C ALA A 79 10.54 -7.92 6.83
N THR A 80 11.38 -7.09 6.23
CA THR A 80 12.72 -7.46 5.78
C THR A 80 13.79 -6.82 6.68
N ASP A 81 14.94 -7.47 6.85
CA ASP A 81 16.07 -6.97 7.64
C ASP A 81 17.20 -6.41 6.78
N SER A 82 17.14 -6.59 5.46
CA SER A 82 18.12 -6.09 4.52
C SER A 82 17.50 -5.50 3.26
N GLN A 83 18.20 -4.53 2.66
CA GLN A 83 17.78 -3.92 1.40
C GLN A 83 17.70 -4.96 0.26
N THR A 84 18.58 -5.96 0.26
CA THR A 84 18.55 -7.05 -0.71
C THR A 84 17.25 -7.87 -0.60
N GLN A 85 16.83 -8.21 0.61
CA GLN A 85 15.56 -8.91 0.83
C GLN A 85 14.38 -8.02 0.41
N PHE A 86 14.40 -6.72 0.79
CA PHE A 86 13.35 -5.79 0.41
C PHE A 86 13.16 -5.73 -1.11
N VAL A 87 14.23 -5.51 -1.85
CA VAL A 87 14.23 -5.46 -3.32
C VAL A 87 13.71 -6.77 -3.93
N ALA A 88 14.16 -7.92 -3.40
CA ALA A 88 13.73 -9.23 -3.88
C ALA A 88 12.24 -9.50 -3.61
N GLN A 89 11.75 -9.20 -2.39
CA GLN A 89 10.35 -9.43 -2.00
C GLN A 89 9.38 -8.46 -2.69
N ALA A 90 9.85 -7.24 -2.97
CA ALA A 90 9.06 -6.22 -3.65
C ALA A 90 9.13 -6.32 -5.19
N GLY A 91 9.97 -7.21 -5.75
CA GLY A 91 10.13 -7.33 -7.20
C GLY A 91 10.74 -6.08 -7.85
N LEU A 92 11.51 -5.30 -7.09
CA LEU A 92 12.10 -4.04 -7.56
C LEU A 92 13.40 -4.29 -8.34
N ALA A 93 13.77 -3.34 -9.21
CA ALA A 93 15.03 -3.40 -9.94
C ALA A 93 16.23 -3.28 -8.97
N PRO A 94 17.21 -4.23 -9.01
CA PRO A 94 18.33 -4.22 -8.05
C PRO A 94 19.19 -2.95 -8.10
N ALA A 95 19.27 -2.29 -9.26
CA ALA A 95 20.07 -1.07 -9.46
C ALA A 95 19.37 0.23 -9.01
N GLY A 96 18.12 0.16 -8.54
CA GLY A 96 17.38 1.33 -8.07
C GLY A 96 17.86 1.84 -6.70
N ASN A 97 17.63 3.13 -6.44
CA ASN A 97 17.81 3.70 -5.11
C ASN A 97 16.48 3.63 -4.34
N TRP A 98 16.36 2.67 -3.44
CA TRP A 98 15.15 2.39 -2.68
C TRP A 98 15.30 2.71 -1.18
N ASN A 99 16.36 3.45 -0.79
CA ASN A 99 16.68 3.71 0.62
C ASN A 99 15.65 4.62 1.32
N ASP A 100 14.95 5.45 0.55
CA ASP A 100 13.95 6.38 1.08
C ASP A 100 12.55 5.76 1.19
N ILE A 101 12.39 4.49 0.77
CA ILE A 101 11.11 3.80 0.80
C ILE A 101 10.97 3.00 2.09
N ALA A 102 9.90 3.24 2.83
CA ALA A 102 9.60 2.55 4.08
C ALA A 102 8.85 1.22 3.85
N ALA A 103 7.93 1.20 2.89
CA ALA A 103 7.19 0.02 2.49
C ALA A 103 6.69 0.18 1.04
N VAL A 104 6.24 -0.92 0.44
CA VAL A 104 5.56 -0.93 -0.86
C VAL A 104 4.47 -1.99 -0.87
N SER A 105 3.37 -1.71 -1.55
CA SER A 105 2.33 -2.68 -1.89
C SER A 105 2.56 -3.19 -3.31
N VAL A 106 2.72 -4.50 -3.48
CA VAL A 106 2.98 -5.15 -4.77
C VAL A 106 2.02 -6.31 -5.02
N ALA A 107 1.84 -6.67 -6.27
CA ALA A 107 1.15 -7.87 -6.72
C ALA A 107 2.00 -8.57 -7.78
N ASP A 108 1.85 -9.89 -7.90
CA ASP A 108 2.54 -10.66 -8.94
C ASP A 108 1.82 -10.55 -10.28
N ASP A 109 0.49 -10.46 -10.25
CA ASP A 109 -0.36 -10.28 -11.43
C ASP A 109 -1.65 -9.56 -11.09
N VAL A 110 -2.23 -8.83 -12.06
CA VAL A 110 -3.52 -8.12 -11.93
C VAL A 110 -4.40 -8.45 -13.11
N ASP A 111 -5.52 -9.13 -12.83
CA ASP A 111 -6.57 -9.44 -13.78
C ASP A 111 -7.72 -8.43 -13.63
N PHE A 112 -7.71 -7.42 -14.48
CA PHE A 112 -8.74 -6.37 -14.45
C PHE A 112 -10.12 -6.86 -14.91
N GLU A 113 -10.17 -7.89 -15.75
CA GLU A 113 -11.43 -8.43 -16.26
C GLU A 113 -12.21 -9.18 -15.16
N HIS A 114 -11.49 -9.93 -14.32
CA HIS A 114 -12.07 -10.68 -13.22
C HIS A 114 -11.94 -9.97 -11.85
N HIS A 115 -11.47 -8.71 -11.82
CA HIS A 115 -11.36 -7.90 -10.60
C HIS A 115 -10.51 -8.59 -9.53
N HIS A 116 -9.39 -9.15 -9.93
CA HIS A 116 -8.53 -9.94 -9.06
C HIS A 116 -7.05 -9.55 -9.19
N ALA A 117 -6.33 -9.57 -8.07
CA ALA A 117 -4.88 -9.42 -8.06
C ALA A 117 -4.24 -10.54 -7.25
N SER A 118 -3.32 -11.29 -7.85
CA SER A 118 -2.66 -12.42 -7.19
C SER A 118 -1.32 -12.03 -6.59
N GLY A 119 -0.90 -12.76 -5.55
CA GLY A 119 0.39 -12.55 -4.87
C GLY A 119 0.53 -11.19 -4.20
N GLN A 120 -0.58 -10.53 -3.85
CA GLN A 120 -0.57 -9.24 -3.20
C GLN A 120 0.12 -9.30 -1.84
N ARG A 121 0.99 -8.32 -1.58
CA ARG A 121 1.70 -8.20 -0.31
C ARG A 121 2.18 -6.78 -0.06
N ILE A 122 2.26 -6.41 1.21
CA ILE A 122 2.94 -5.21 1.69
C ILE A 122 4.32 -5.62 2.18
N VAL A 123 5.37 -5.03 1.64
CA VAL A 123 6.76 -5.32 2.01
C VAL A 123 7.35 -4.11 2.72
N PHE A 124 7.74 -4.26 3.98
CA PHE A 124 8.43 -3.24 4.76
C PHE A 124 9.94 -3.33 4.57
N ALA A 125 10.58 -2.20 4.28
CA ALA A 125 12.03 -2.06 4.21
C ALA A 125 12.65 -2.09 5.62
N PRO A 126 13.96 -2.40 5.76
CA PRO A 126 14.63 -2.51 7.05
C PRO A 126 14.49 -1.27 7.93
N GLY A 127 14.52 -0.08 7.32
CA GLY A 127 14.38 1.20 8.01
C GLY A 127 13.04 1.39 8.74
N ALA A 128 12.00 0.67 8.34
CA ALA A 128 10.68 0.78 8.95
C ALA A 128 10.64 0.34 10.42
N ALA A 129 11.57 -0.52 10.86
CA ALA A 129 11.68 -0.93 12.25
C ALA A 129 11.94 0.24 13.22
N ALA A 130 12.60 1.30 12.75
CA ALA A 130 12.93 2.51 13.52
C ALA A 130 11.84 3.60 13.46
N MET A 131 10.76 3.42 12.70
CA MET A 131 9.70 4.41 12.59
C MET A 131 8.93 4.58 13.91
N SER A 132 8.41 5.80 14.14
CA SER A 132 7.44 6.02 15.21
C SER A 132 6.12 5.27 14.93
N ASP A 133 5.30 5.05 15.97
CA ASP A 133 4.00 4.38 15.80
C ASP A 133 3.05 5.19 14.92
N SER A 134 3.12 6.52 15.01
CA SER A 134 2.32 7.39 14.14
C SER A 134 2.71 7.26 12.67
N SER A 135 4.02 7.27 12.38
CA SER A 135 4.54 7.07 11.01
C SER A 135 4.21 5.68 10.49
N LEU A 136 4.36 4.63 11.33
CA LEU A 136 4.03 3.27 10.95
C LEU A 136 2.54 3.12 10.58
N ARG A 137 1.63 3.73 11.36
CA ARG A 137 0.18 3.72 11.03
C ARG A 137 -0.10 4.38 9.69
N ILE A 138 0.54 5.52 9.41
CA ILE A 138 0.37 6.22 8.14
C ILE A 138 0.83 5.32 6.98
N VAL A 139 2.06 4.81 7.04
CA VAL A 139 2.62 3.94 5.98
C VAL A 139 1.77 2.69 5.80
N LEU A 140 1.40 2.00 6.88
CA LEU A 140 0.58 0.80 6.81
C LEU A 140 -0.79 1.06 6.16
N THR A 141 -1.45 2.16 6.51
CA THR A 141 -2.76 2.51 5.93
C THR A 141 -2.63 2.92 4.47
N HIS A 142 -1.59 3.65 4.12
CA HIS A 142 -1.24 4.05 2.75
C HIS A 142 -1.05 2.82 1.85
N GLU A 143 -0.18 1.89 2.25
CA GLU A 143 0.08 0.67 1.49
C GLU A 143 -1.13 -0.26 1.42
N LEU A 144 -1.92 -0.29 2.49
CA LEU A 144 -3.15 -1.08 2.51
C LEU A 144 -4.22 -0.50 1.57
N PHE A 145 -4.27 0.83 1.39
CA PHE A 145 -5.13 1.44 0.37
C PHE A 145 -4.72 1.00 -1.04
N HIS A 146 -3.42 1.01 -1.37
CA HIS A 146 -2.95 0.51 -2.66
C HIS A 146 -3.27 -0.97 -2.87
N LEU A 147 -3.17 -1.79 -1.82
CA LEU A 147 -3.58 -3.19 -1.88
C LEU A 147 -5.09 -3.32 -2.18
N ALA A 148 -5.92 -2.55 -1.47
CA ALA A 148 -7.37 -2.59 -1.64
C ALA A 148 -7.83 -2.11 -3.02
N ALA A 149 -7.18 -1.07 -3.57
CA ALA A 149 -7.53 -0.48 -4.86
C ALA A 149 -6.87 -1.17 -6.06
N ARG A 150 -6.04 -2.20 -5.85
CA ARG A 150 -5.17 -2.80 -6.89
C ARG A 150 -5.93 -3.23 -8.14
N ALA A 151 -7.02 -3.97 -8.00
CA ALA A 151 -7.79 -4.48 -9.12
C ALA A 151 -8.59 -3.39 -9.86
N ASP A 152 -8.72 -2.20 -9.24
CA ASP A 152 -9.40 -1.03 -9.78
C ASP A 152 -8.44 0.03 -10.33
N THR A 153 -7.12 -0.24 -10.34
CA THR A 153 -6.10 0.76 -10.67
C THR A 153 -5.29 0.34 -11.89
N ALA A 154 -5.42 1.06 -12.99
CA ALA A 154 -4.67 0.84 -14.21
C ALA A 154 -3.15 1.03 -14.00
N LEU A 155 -2.33 0.33 -14.78
CA LEU A 155 -0.87 0.40 -14.69
C LEU A 155 -0.32 1.78 -15.13
N ASP A 156 -1.06 2.49 -15.97
CA ASP A 156 -0.73 3.82 -16.49
C ASP A 156 -1.50 4.96 -15.80
N ALA A 157 -2.12 4.66 -14.66
CA ALA A 157 -2.85 5.64 -13.86
C ALA A 157 -1.94 6.80 -13.40
N PRO A 158 -2.46 8.05 -13.29
CA PRO A 158 -1.69 9.19 -12.79
C PRO A 158 -1.19 8.95 -11.36
N ARG A 159 0.12 8.72 -11.22
CA ARG A 159 0.76 8.35 -9.95
C ARG A 159 0.51 9.37 -8.85
N TRP A 160 0.57 10.67 -9.18
CA TRP A 160 0.31 11.72 -8.20
C TRP A 160 -1.09 11.61 -7.56
N LEU A 161 -2.10 11.18 -8.35
CA LEU A 161 -3.46 11.03 -7.82
C LEU A 161 -3.58 9.77 -6.96
N LEU A 162 -2.91 8.66 -7.36
CA LEU A 162 -2.84 7.45 -6.55
C LEU A 162 -2.28 7.74 -5.17
N GLU A 163 -1.10 8.37 -5.13
CA GLU A 163 -0.38 8.72 -3.91
C GLU A 163 -1.15 9.73 -3.05
N GLY A 164 -1.73 10.75 -3.69
CA GLY A 164 -2.52 11.77 -2.99
C GLY A 164 -3.76 11.20 -2.31
N VAL A 165 -4.45 10.23 -2.93
CA VAL A 165 -5.62 9.57 -2.34
C VAL A 165 -5.19 8.56 -1.26
N ALA A 166 -4.10 7.81 -1.46
CA ALA A 166 -3.55 6.94 -0.42
C ALA A 166 -3.18 7.72 0.84
N ASP A 167 -2.53 8.87 0.68
CA ASP A 167 -2.22 9.80 1.78
C ASP A 167 -3.48 10.42 2.40
N PHE A 168 -4.52 10.71 1.63
CA PHE A 168 -5.80 11.19 2.16
C PHE A 168 -6.45 10.18 3.09
N VAL A 169 -6.39 8.90 2.75
CA VAL A 169 -6.93 7.82 3.60
C VAL A 169 -6.08 7.59 4.84
N ALA A 170 -4.74 7.77 4.73
CA ALA A 170 -3.78 7.39 5.76
C ALA A 170 -3.47 8.51 6.78
N ARG A 171 -3.46 9.78 6.34
CA ARG A 171 -2.97 10.90 7.15
C ARG A 171 -4.10 11.64 7.84
N ALA A 172 -3.88 12.06 9.08
CA ALA A 172 -4.76 12.99 9.74
C ALA A 172 -4.74 14.36 9.04
N GLN A 173 -5.90 15.02 8.99
CA GLN A 173 -5.97 16.37 8.45
C GLN A 173 -5.22 17.35 9.35
N THR A 174 -4.33 18.14 8.75
CA THR A 174 -3.60 19.21 9.41
C THR A 174 -3.86 20.53 8.68
N PRO A 175 -3.71 21.69 9.34
CA PRO A 175 -3.77 22.98 8.64
C PRO A 175 -2.78 23.01 7.47
N LEU A 176 -3.15 23.71 6.39
CA LEU A 176 -2.24 23.96 5.30
C LEU A 176 -1.09 24.85 5.78
N PRO A 177 0.16 24.59 5.34
CA PRO A 177 1.24 25.52 5.61
C PRO A 177 1.02 26.84 4.85
N SER A 178 1.56 27.93 5.38
CA SER A 178 1.39 29.28 4.78
C SER A 178 1.89 29.37 3.33
N GLU A 179 2.88 28.56 2.97
CA GLU A 179 3.44 28.49 1.63
C GLU A 179 2.61 27.65 0.63
N ALA A 180 1.53 26.98 1.06
CA ALA A 180 0.72 26.14 0.19
C ALA A 180 0.17 26.89 -1.02
N ALA A 181 -0.20 28.18 -0.84
CA ALA A 181 -0.72 29.04 -1.90
C ALA A 181 0.36 29.56 -2.88
N ALA A 182 1.64 29.33 -2.63
CA ALA A 182 2.73 29.80 -3.51
C ALA A 182 2.73 29.11 -4.89
N ASP A 183 2.14 27.91 -4.99
CA ASP A 183 2.01 27.17 -6.23
C ASP A 183 0.59 26.62 -6.37
N THR A 184 -0.19 27.24 -7.25
CA THR A 184 -1.58 26.87 -7.54
C THR A 184 -1.75 25.95 -8.75
N ALA A 185 -0.66 25.47 -9.39
CA ALA A 185 -0.74 24.46 -10.42
C ALA A 185 -1.33 23.16 -9.86
N LEU A 186 -1.99 22.36 -10.68
CA LEU A 186 -2.41 21.02 -10.27
C LEU A 186 -1.17 20.13 -10.13
N PRO A 187 -1.16 19.19 -9.16
CA PRO A 187 -0.08 18.21 -9.03
C PRO A 187 0.10 17.38 -10.31
N THR A 188 1.30 16.91 -10.55
CA THR A 188 1.67 16.07 -11.69
C THR A 188 2.64 14.96 -11.25
N ASP A 189 2.81 13.93 -12.09
CA ASP A 189 3.79 12.85 -11.83
C ASP A 189 5.22 13.39 -11.81
N ALA A 190 5.51 14.44 -12.60
CA ALA A 190 6.82 15.09 -12.61
C ALA A 190 7.20 15.68 -11.24
N ASP A 191 6.22 16.10 -10.43
CA ASP A 191 6.46 16.59 -9.06
C ASP A 191 6.97 15.48 -8.13
N LEU A 192 6.69 14.21 -8.44
CA LEU A 192 7.14 13.04 -7.68
C LEU A 192 8.48 12.48 -8.18
N ASP A 193 8.93 12.85 -9.38
CA ASP A 193 10.17 12.34 -9.99
C ASP A 193 11.42 13.11 -9.57
N VAL A 194 11.24 14.26 -8.94
CA VAL A 194 12.35 15.06 -8.39
C VAL A 194 12.92 14.42 -7.12
N ALA A 195 14.14 14.78 -6.74
CA ALA A 195 14.77 14.25 -5.53
C ALA A 195 14.66 15.22 -4.33
N GLY A 196 14.82 14.65 -3.12
CA GLY A 196 14.95 15.43 -1.88
C GLY A 196 13.67 16.17 -1.45
N PRO A 197 13.79 17.36 -0.83
CA PRO A 197 12.64 18.10 -0.29
C PRO A 197 11.57 18.49 -1.32
N ALA A 198 11.95 18.61 -2.59
CA ALA A 198 11.00 18.91 -3.66
C ALA A 198 10.02 17.73 -3.89
N ARG A 199 10.50 16.49 -3.81
CA ARG A 199 9.65 15.29 -3.86
C ARG A 199 8.64 15.27 -2.72
N ALA A 200 9.08 15.53 -1.50
CA ALA A 200 8.18 15.57 -0.33
C ALA A 200 7.05 16.59 -0.53
N ARG A 201 7.37 17.79 -1.08
CA ARG A 201 6.35 18.77 -1.44
C ARG A 201 5.40 18.27 -2.53
N GLY A 202 5.89 17.51 -3.51
CA GLY A 202 5.06 16.88 -4.53
C GLY A 202 3.99 15.96 -3.92
N TYR A 203 4.40 15.09 -2.98
CA TYR A 203 3.47 14.25 -2.22
C TYR A 203 2.49 15.07 -1.36
N ASP A 204 2.96 16.09 -0.66
CA ASP A 204 2.08 16.95 0.13
C ASP A 204 1.05 17.67 -0.75
N ARG A 205 1.43 18.17 -1.93
CA ARG A 205 0.51 18.80 -2.89
C ARG A 205 -0.52 17.80 -3.43
N ALA A 206 -0.12 16.58 -3.74
CA ALA A 206 -1.03 15.51 -4.15
C ALA A 206 -2.05 15.18 -3.04
N TRP A 207 -1.59 15.08 -1.79
CA TRP A 207 -2.44 14.91 -0.63
C TRP A 207 -3.40 16.09 -0.41
N TRP A 208 -2.92 17.34 -0.52
CA TRP A 208 -3.78 18.52 -0.40
C TRP A 208 -4.83 18.56 -1.50
N PHE A 209 -4.49 18.15 -2.72
CA PHE A 209 -5.46 18.05 -3.80
C PHE A 209 -6.58 17.05 -3.48
N ALA A 210 -6.25 15.87 -2.97
CA ALA A 210 -7.26 14.90 -2.53
C ALA A 210 -8.16 15.47 -1.42
N ARG A 211 -7.58 16.19 -0.44
CA ARG A 211 -8.33 16.92 0.59
C ARG A 211 -9.24 18.00 -0.01
N PHE A 212 -8.71 18.82 -0.90
CA PHE A 212 -9.49 19.82 -1.62
C PHE A 212 -10.73 19.21 -2.29
N VAL A 213 -10.56 18.11 -3.01
CA VAL A 213 -11.68 17.43 -3.67
C VAL A 213 -12.68 16.92 -2.62
N ALA A 214 -12.20 16.30 -1.55
CA ALA A 214 -13.08 15.82 -0.47
C ALA A 214 -13.84 16.96 0.22
N ASP A 215 -13.18 18.07 0.51
CA ASP A 215 -13.77 19.23 1.18
C ASP A 215 -14.77 19.98 0.27
N SER A 216 -14.46 20.12 -1.01
CA SER A 216 -15.24 20.93 -1.96
C SER A 216 -16.36 20.15 -2.66
N TYR A 217 -16.21 18.83 -2.84
CA TYR A 217 -17.14 17.99 -3.60
C TYR A 217 -17.62 16.76 -2.83
N GLY A 218 -17.02 16.48 -1.68
CA GLY A 218 -17.33 15.32 -0.84
C GLY A 218 -16.46 14.12 -1.10
N VAL A 219 -16.32 13.25 -0.09
CA VAL A 219 -15.47 12.03 -0.13
C VAL A 219 -15.92 11.06 -1.22
N VAL A 220 -17.23 10.95 -1.47
CA VAL A 220 -17.78 10.09 -2.54
C VAL A 220 -17.34 10.58 -3.92
N ALA A 221 -17.27 11.90 -4.12
CA ALA A 221 -16.79 12.49 -5.36
C ALA A 221 -15.27 12.27 -5.54
N LEU A 222 -14.49 12.31 -4.46
CA LEU A 222 -13.07 11.96 -4.50
C LEU A 222 -12.86 10.50 -4.93
N ARG A 223 -13.58 9.55 -4.33
CA ARG A 223 -13.52 8.14 -4.74
C ARG A 223 -13.93 7.98 -6.21
N ARG A 224 -15.00 8.64 -6.65
CA ARG A 224 -15.42 8.60 -8.04
C ARG A 224 -14.37 9.18 -8.98
N LEU A 225 -13.72 10.29 -8.61
CA LEU A 225 -12.62 10.86 -9.38
C LEU A 225 -11.46 9.88 -9.51
N TYR A 226 -11.11 9.17 -8.43
CA TYR A 226 -10.09 8.12 -8.48
C TYR A 226 -10.45 7.04 -9.51
N VAL A 227 -11.64 6.47 -9.43
CA VAL A 227 -12.08 5.40 -10.36
C VAL A 227 -12.12 5.88 -11.81
N GLU A 228 -12.61 7.10 -12.07
CA GLU A 228 -12.69 7.67 -13.43
C GLU A 228 -11.32 8.05 -14.02
N ALA A 229 -10.35 8.43 -13.17
CA ALA A 229 -9.03 8.90 -13.61
C ALA A 229 -7.94 7.85 -13.52
N CYS A 230 -8.12 6.80 -12.71
CA CYS A 230 -7.10 5.81 -12.43
C CYS A 230 -7.55 4.38 -12.76
N GLY A 231 -8.85 4.16 -13.02
CA GLY A 231 -9.38 2.82 -13.29
C GLY A 231 -8.96 2.27 -14.66
N PRO A 232 -9.07 0.95 -14.87
CA PRO A 232 -8.77 0.34 -16.17
C PRO A 232 -9.56 0.97 -17.31
N GLY A 233 -8.86 1.37 -18.37
CA GLY A 233 -9.47 2.06 -19.51
C GLY A 233 -9.90 3.50 -19.23
N HIS A 234 -9.34 4.14 -18.18
CA HIS A 234 -9.58 5.55 -17.89
C HIS A 234 -9.26 6.44 -19.11
N GLY A 235 -9.97 7.55 -19.22
CA GLY A 235 -9.69 8.59 -20.22
C GLY A 235 -8.78 9.68 -19.68
N ASP A 236 -8.70 10.77 -20.45
CA ASP A 236 -7.99 11.97 -19.99
C ASP A 236 -8.55 12.48 -18.66
N PHE A 237 -7.67 13.02 -17.80
CA PHE A 237 -8.04 13.59 -16.51
C PHE A 237 -9.16 14.64 -16.60
N ALA A 238 -9.20 15.43 -17.69
CA ALA A 238 -10.28 16.40 -17.92
C ALA A 238 -11.66 15.75 -18.08
N ILE A 239 -11.72 14.54 -18.64
CA ILE A 239 -12.97 13.76 -18.77
C ILE A 239 -13.38 13.23 -17.39
N ALA A 240 -12.44 12.69 -16.62
CA ALA A 240 -12.68 12.22 -15.25
C ALA A 240 -13.20 13.35 -14.36
N VAL A 241 -12.61 14.53 -14.42
CA VAL A 241 -13.07 15.73 -13.68
C VAL A 241 -14.52 16.07 -14.02
N ARG A 242 -14.89 16.12 -15.31
CA ARG A 242 -16.28 16.39 -15.70
C ARG A 242 -17.24 15.35 -15.19
N ARG A 243 -16.89 14.06 -15.28
CA ARG A 243 -17.76 12.96 -14.88
C ARG A 243 -17.92 12.84 -13.36
N ALA A 244 -16.81 13.03 -12.64
CA ALA A 244 -16.80 12.84 -11.18
C ALA A 244 -17.24 14.10 -10.41
N LEU A 245 -16.82 15.29 -10.87
CA LEU A 245 -16.96 16.53 -10.14
C LEU A 245 -17.97 17.53 -10.76
N GLY A 246 -18.46 17.26 -11.99
CA GLY A 246 -19.42 18.12 -12.66
C GLY A 246 -18.86 19.50 -13.08
N THR A 247 -17.53 19.64 -13.20
CA THR A 247 -16.85 20.88 -13.59
C THR A 247 -15.82 20.59 -14.68
N ASP A 248 -15.28 21.62 -15.32
CA ASP A 248 -14.14 21.49 -16.22
C ASP A 248 -12.80 21.76 -15.51
N ILE A 249 -11.69 21.59 -16.22
CA ILE A 249 -10.35 21.83 -15.65
C ILE A 249 -10.13 23.30 -15.25
N ALA A 250 -10.72 24.26 -15.96
CA ALA A 250 -10.59 25.67 -15.61
C ALA A 250 -11.31 25.99 -14.29
N GLY A 251 -12.54 25.50 -14.12
CA GLY A 251 -13.30 25.61 -12.90
C GLY A 251 -12.67 24.88 -11.72
N LEU A 252 -12.11 23.68 -11.96
CA LEU A 252 -11.34 22.94 -10.96
C LEU A 252 -10.12 23.74 -10.47
N ARG A 253 -9.31 24.26 -11.40
CA ARG A 253 -8.13 25.09 -11.08
C ARG A 253 -8.47 26.34 -10.28
N ALA A 254 -9.54 27.04 -10.67
CA ALA A 254 -9.98 28.22 -9.95
C ALA A 254 -10.37 27.91 -8.49
N ARG A 255 -11.13 26.84 -8.27
CA ARG A 255 -11.52 26.40 -6.93
C ARG A 255 -10.33 25.88 -6.12
N TRP A 256 -9.41 25.17 -6.76
CA TRP A 256 -8.17 24.71 -6.14
C TRP A 256 -7.33 25.88 -5.63
N ALA A 257 -7.08 26.89 -6.48
CA ALA A 257 -6.35 28.08 -6.08
C ALA A 257 -7.04 28.83 -4.92
N GLN A 258 -8.37 28.92 -4.94
CA GLN A 258 -9.14 29.51 -3.85
C GLN A 258 -9.01 28.70 -2.54
N TRP A 259 -9.12 27.37 -2.61
CA TRP A 259 -9.00 26.51 -1.44
C TRP A 259 -7.61 26.56 -0.78
N LEU A 260 -6.54 26.76 -1.57
CA LEU A 260 -5.17 26.93 -1.06
C LEU A 260 -4.97 28.23 -0.29
N THR A 261 -5.80 29.25 -0.52
CA THR A 261 -5.70 30.56 0.15
C THR A 261 -6.59 30.68 1.39
N GLY A 262 -7.45 29.73 1.66
CA GLY A 262 -8.37 29.66 2.81
C GLY A 262 -9.74 30.21 2.48
#